data_4e16239462d01f16e1c2d6121c5460f0
#
_entry.id   4e16239462d01f16e1c2d6121c5460f0
#
_cell.length_a   1.000
_cell.length_b   1.000
_cell.length_c   1.000
_cell.angle_alpha   90.00
_cell.angle_beta   90.00
_cell.angle_gamma   90.00
#
_symmetry.space_group_name_H-M   'P 1'
#
loop_
_entity.id
_entity.type
_entity.pdbx_description
1 polymer ?
#
loop_
_entity_poly.entity_id
_entity_poly.type
_entity_poly.pdbx_seq_one_letter_code
_entity_poly.pdbx_strand_id
1 'polypeptide(L)'
;MKKKRLQWKSLALLLAAVTALGGLYYYGVFARKKESSDVYSVILYQNTEDEWGTLIQGIMQAEEDLNVDVNYIYLSENDTAEDQIKEVNKEIRGKSSGILMAAVNSREIQEVLENMMISIPIIFVETGAGDSFPVIRSDDYAMGKALGEAVLQDMEQTGNPRKVTIITENMQRDSVSLHYKGLKDTLEQAEQSVLISSLGGDFSASLFDQISYLVTLDKSTTERAAALWKESSQTRGENGNICRIYGTGNTAQTVNALDNEDISMLVYQNEFNMGYQGLTCLVENKKKEWIEKNTSIRYRTVTKKSLYEDENERLLFSDI
;
A
#
# COMPACT_ATOMS: atom_id res chain seq x y z
N MET A 1 19.46 -60.72 -44.74
CA MET A 1 18.45 -60.60 -43.67
C MET A 1 19.00 -60.20 -42.29
N LYS A 2 20.23 -60.53 -41.92
CA LYS A 2 20.81 -60.21 -40.57
C LYS A 2 21.05 -58.70 -40.37
N LYS A 3 21.45 -57.88 -41.38
CA LYS A 3 21.71 -56.43 -41.27
C LYS A 3 20.46 -55.59 -40.91
N LYS A 4 19.28 -55.93 -41.48
CA LYS A 4 18.01 -55.24 -41.20
C LYS A 4 17.55 -55.49 -39.74
N ARG A 5 17.73 -56.66 -39.21
CA ARG A 5 17.39 -57.01 -37.80
C ARG A 5 18.24 -56.26 -36.76
N LEU A 6 19.49 -55.95 -37.10
CA LEU A 6 20.39 -55.19 -36.25
C LEU A 6 20.02 -53.73 -36.20
N GLN A 7 19.63 -53.15 -37.33
CA GLN A 7 19.15 -51.75 -37.42
C GLN A 7 17.83 -51.54 -36.66
N TRP A 8 16.91 -52.50 -36.68
CA TRP A 8 15.67 -52.41 -35.92
C TRP A 8 15.89 -52.50 -34.40
N LYS A 9 16.88 -53.29 -33.97
CA LYS A 9 17.23 -53.38 -32.54
C LYS A 9 17.87 -52.08 -32.03
N SER A 10 18.75 -51.45 -32.79
CA SER A 10 19.33 -50.15 -32.44
C SER A 10 18.30 -49.00 -32.43
N LEU A 11 17.35 -49.02 -33.39
CA LEU A 11 16.26 -48.04 -33.44
C LEU A 11 15.32 -48.17 -32.19
N ALA A 12 14.98 -49.42 -31.83
CA ALA A 12 14.14 -49.70 -30.65
C ALA A 12 14.85 -49.28 -29.31
N LEU A 13 16.16 -49.51 -29.23
CA LEU A 13 16.96 -49.03 -28.08
C LEU A 13 17.02 -47.49 -27.98
N LEU A 14 17.16 -46.85 -29.11
CA LEU A 14 17.18 -45.37 -29.19
C LEU A 14 15.81 -44.76 -28.80
N LEU A 15 14.72 -45.39 -29.26
CA LEU A 15 13.38 -44.97 -28.89
C LEU A 15 13.10 -45.18 -27.37
N ALA A 16 13.56 -46.33 -26.81
CA ALA A 16 13.46 -46.58 -25.37
C ALA A 16 14.29 -45.61 -24.54
N ALA A 17 15.46 -45.20 -24.99
CA ALA A 17 16.29 -44.22 -24.33
C ALA A 17 15.65 -42.82 -24.35
N VAL A 18 15.06 -42.41 -25.48
CA VAL A 18 14.36 -41.13 -25.61
C VAL A 18 13.10 -41.09 -24.74
N THR A 19 12.32 -42.19 -24.68
CA THR A 19 11.15 -42.23 -23.79
C THR A 19 11.54 -42.28 -22.32
N ALA A 20 12.63 -42.93 -21.94
CA ALA A 20 13.14 -42.92 -20.58
C ALA A 20 13.67 -41.52 -20.16
N LEU A 21 14.42 -40.85 -21.05
CA LEU A 21 14.88 -39.49 -20.81
C LEU A 21 13.71 -38.47 -20.77
N GLY A 22 12.72 -38.62 -21.64
CA GLY A 22 11.49 -37.82 -21.61
C GLY A 22 10.67 -38.08 -20.35
N GLY A 23 10.59 -39.35 -19.90
CA GLY A 23 9.97 -39.70 -18.63
C GLY A 23 10.70 -39.16 -17.42
N LEU A 24 12.04 -39.20 -17.40
CA LEU A 24 12.87 -38.62 -16.34
C LEU A 24 12.77 -37.10 -16.32
N TYR A 25 12.73 -36.43 -17.50
CA TYR A 25 12.52 -35.02 -17.60
C TYR A 25 11.10 -34.63 -17.12
N TYR A 26 10.08 -35.34 -17.57
CA TYR A 26 8.70 -35.14 -17.13
C TYR A 26 8.57 -35.37 -15.61
N TYR A 27 9.18 -36.44 -15.09
CA TYR A 27 9.20 -36.72 -13.65
C TYR A 27 10.01 -35.66 -12.87
N GLY A 28 11.12 -35.17 -13.40
CA GLY A 28 11.92 -34.10 -12.80
C GLY A 28 11.25 -32.72 -12.81
N VAL A 29 10.45 -32.44 -13.84
CA VAL A 29 9.78 -31.14 -13.99
C VAL A 29 8.37 -31.15 -13.38
N PHE A 30 7.62 -32.25 -13.51
CA PHE A 30 6.21 -32.33 -13.09
C PHE A 30 5.97 -33.14 -11.82
N ALA A 31 6.87 -34.05 -11.45
CA ALA A 31 6.78 -34.82 -10.22
C ALA A 31 7.71 -34.32 -9.11
N ARG A 32 8.28 -33.12 -9.20
CA ARG A 32 8.51 -32.35 -7.99
C ARG A 32 7.13 -32.18 -7.36
N LYS A 33 6.77 -33.18 -6.54
CA LYS A 33 5.71 -33.07 -5.55
C LYS A 33 5.93 -31.71 -4.94
N LYS A 34 4.97 -30.79 -5.09
CA LYS A 34 4.93 -29.56 -4.33
C LYS A 34 5.10 -30.03 -2.89
N GLU A 35 6.32 -30.03 -2.34
CA GLU A 35 6.50 -30.10 -0.90
C GLU A 35 5.53 -29.05 -0.39
N SER A 36 4.76 -29.36 0.65
CA SER A 36 3.78 -28.41 1.16
C SER A 36 4.52 -27.07 1.29
N SER A 37 4.27 -26.16 0.36
CA SER A 37 4.87 -24.84 0.43
C SER A 37 4.42 -24.26 1.76
N ASP A 38 5.32 -23.58 2.45
CA ASP A 38 4.94 -22.84 3.63
C ASP A 38 3.84 -21.86 3.24
N VAL A 39 2.75 -21.82 4.02
CA VAL A 39 1.62 -20.94 3.79
C VAL A 39 1.76 -19.75 4.70
N TYR A 40 1.78 -18.57 4.13
CA TYR A 40 1.80 -17.29 4.83
C TYR A 40 0.44 -16.63 4.75
N SER A 41 0.10 -15.77 5.70
CA SER A 41 -1.18 -15.08 5.72
C SER A 41 -0.97 -13.57 5.59
N VAL A 42 -1.79 -12.93 4.76
CA VAL A 42 -1.83 -11.48 4.58
C VAL A 42 -3.17 -10.97 5.09
N ILE A 43 -3.16 -10.08 6.09
CA ILE A 43 -4.38 -9.54 6.72
C ILE A 43 -4.42 -8.03 6.52
N LEU A 44 -5.34 -7.56 5.68
CA LEU A 44 -5.49 -6.16 5.31
C LEU A 44 -6.85 -5.61 5.75
N TYR A 45 -6.89 -4.35 6.14
CA TYR A 45 -8.15 -3.66 6.42
C TYR A 45 -8.79 -3.18 5.12
N GLN A 46 -10.10 -2.93 5.13
CA GLN A 46 -10.91 -2.51 3.98
C GLN A 46 -10.68 -3.38 2.73
N ASN A 47 -11.76 -3.95 2.22
CA ASN A 47 -11.72 -4.80 1.03
C ASN A 47 -12.06 -3.97 -0.20
N THR A 48 -11.18 -3.08 -0.62
CA THR A 48 -11.30 -2.43 -1.93
C THR A 48 -10.08 -2.77 -2.77
N GLU A 49 -10.34 -3.20 -3.99
CA GLU A 49 -9.30 -3.56 -4.96
C GLU A 49 -8.38 -2.36 -5.23
N ASP A 50 -8.94 -1.15 -5.20
CA ASP A 50 -8.22 0.10 -5.40
C ASP A 50 -7.27 0.45 -4.24
N GLU A 51 -7.61 0.08 -2.99
CA GLU A 51 -6.78 0.40 -1.81
C GLU A 51 -5.47 -0.37 -1.80
N TRP A 52 -5.49 -1.67 -2.15
CA TRP A 52 -4.37 -2.59 -1.95
C TRP A 52 -3.78 -3.17 -3.25
N GLY A 53 -4.35 -2.86 -4.42
CA GLY A 53 -3.99 -3.52 -5.68
C GLY A 53 -2.49 -3.56 -5.95
N THR A 54 -1.81 -2.42 -5.88
CA THR A 54 -0.36 -2.33 -6.13
C THR A 54 0.47 -3.06 -5.06
N LEU A 55 0.06 -3.00 -3.78
CA LEU A 55 0.73 -3.74 -2.71
C LEU A 55 0.58 -5.25 -2.90
N ILE A 56 -0.63 -5.71 -3.24
CA ILE A 56 -0.92 -7.13 -3.50
C ILE A 56 -0.11 -7.63 -4.69
N GLN A 57 0.03 -6.88 -5.77
CA GLN A 57 0.88 -7.26 -6.90
C GLN A 57 2.34 -7.49 -6.47
N GLY A 58 2.88 -6.62 -5.60
CA GLY A 58 4.20 -6.83 -5.01
C GLY A 58 4.30 -8.11 -4.18
N ILE A 59 3.26 -8.40 -3.39
CA ILE A 59 3.18 -9.65 -2.61
C ILE A 59 3.10 -10.87 -3.53
N MET A 60 2.26 -10.83 -4.58
CA MET A 60 2.12 -11.93 -5.54
C MET A 60 3.43 -12.20 -6.30
N GLN A 61 4.17 -11.16 -6.65
CA GLN A 61 5.48 -11.34 -7.27
C GLN A 61 6.48 -12.02 -6.31
N ALA A 62 6.48 -11.62 -5.03
CA ALA A 62 7.32 -12.27 -4.02
C ALA A 62 6.87 -13.71 -3.74
N GLU A 63 5.56 -14.01 -3.74
CA GLU A 63 4.99 -15.36 -3.62
C GLU A 63 5.52 -16.29 -4.72
N GLU A 64 5.54 -15.80 -5.97
CA GLU A 64 6.08 -16.53 -7.11
C GLU A 64 7.60 -16.74 -6.98
N ASP A 65 8.36 -15.68 -6.71
CA ASP A 65 9.82 -15.72 -6.64
C ASP A 65 10.34 -16.63 -5.50
N LEU A 66 9.62 -16.66 -4.38
CA LEU A 66 9.98 -17.42 -3.18
C LEU A 66 9.35 -18.83 -3.15
N ASN A 67 8.46 -19.12 -4.11
CA ASN A 67 7.72 -20.40 -4.22
C ASN A 67 7.02 -20.79 -2.89
N VAL A 68 6.30 -19.84 -2.30
CA VAL A 68 5.43 -20.00 -1.13
C VAL A 68 3.97 -19.88 -1.53
N ASP A 69 3.03 -20.22 -0.64
CA ASP A 69 1.60 -19.96 -0.85
C ASP A 69 1.13 -18.86 0.12
N VAL A 70 0.27 -17.95 -0.34
CA VAL A 70 -0.26 -16.86 0.47
C VAL A 70 -1.78 -16.94 0.60
N ASN A 71 -2.27 -16.84 1.84
CA ASN A 71 -3.68 -16.73 2.16
C ASN A 71 -4.04 -15.26 2.41
N TYR A 72 -4.91 -14.68 1.56
CA TYR A 72 -5.32 -13.28 1.65
C TYR A 72 -6.61 -13.15 2.45
N ILE A 73 -6.59 -12.36 3.51
CA ILE A 73 -7.72 -12.05 4.40
C ILE A 73 -7.96 -10.55 4.38
N TYR A 74 -9.16 -10.17 3.98
CA TYR A 74 -9.59 -8.77 3.94
C TYR A 74 -10.65 -8.54 5.00
N LEU A 75 -10.42 -7.55 5.85
CA LEU A 75 -11.40 -7.08 6.80
C LEU A 75 -12.42 -6.20 6.09
N SER A 76 -13.64 -6.20 6.60
CA SER A 76 -14.68 -5.28 6.17
C SER A 76 -14.40 -3.87 6.69
N GLU A 77 -15.01 -2.86 6.09
CA GLU A 77 -14.84 -1.45 6.48
C GLU A 77 -15.18 -1.17 7.96
N ASN A 78 -16.13 -1.94 8.51
CA ASN A 78 -16.59 -1.79 9.91
C ASN A 78 -15.88 -2.73 10.89
N ASP A 79 -14.91 -3.54 10.42
CA ASP A 79 -14.21 -4.47 11.29
C ASP A 79 -13.26 -3.73 12.24
N THR A 80 -13.24 -4.21 13.48
CA THR A 80 -12.51 -3.62 14.59
C THR A 80 -11.14 -4.29 14.78
N ALA A 81 -10.33 -3.75 15.69
CA ALA A 81 -9.10 -4.41 16.15
C ALA A 81 -9.38 -5.82 16.72
N GLU A 82 -10.52 -6.00 17.42
CA GLU A 82 -10.93 -7.31 17.94
C GLU A 82 -11.18 -8.31 16.79
N ASP A 83 -11.83 -7.88 15.70
CA ASP A 83 -12.07 -8.73 14.54
C ASP A 83 -10.77 -9.09 13.83
N GLN A 84 -9.84 -8.12 13.68
CA GLN A 84 -8.51 -8.38 13.15
C GLN A 84 -7.74 -9.40 14.00
N ILE A 85 -7.78 -9.28 15.31
CA ILE A 85 -7.13 -10.24 16.23
C ILE A 85 -7.78 -11.63 16.16
N LYS A 86 -9.08 -11.73 15.91
CA LYS A 86 -9.75 -13.04 15.67
C LYS A 86 -9.16 -13.73 14.44
N GLU A 87 -8.95 -12.99 13.34
CA GLU A 87 -8.30 -13.55 12.15
C GLU A 87 -6.83 -13.93 12.41
N VAL A 88 -6.05 -13.08 13.11
CA VAL A 88 -4.68 -13.44 13.53
C VAL A 88 -4.66 -14.76 14.31
N ASN A 89 -5.55 -14.92 15.29
CA ASN A 89 -5.65 -16.16 16.09
C ASN A 89 -6.06 -17.36 15.25
N LYS A 90 -6.90 -17.17 14.24
CA LYS A 90 -7.34 -18.23 13.33
C LYS A 90 -6.17 -18.72 12.46
N GLU A 91 -5.38 -17.77 11.91
CA GLU A 91 -4.22 -18.09 11.08
C GLU A 91 -3.10 -18.77 11.89
N ILE A 92 -2.83 -18.33 13.12
CA ILE A 92 -1.90 -19.02 14.03
C ILE A 92 -2.35 -20.47 14.28
N ARG A 93 -3.64 -20.68 14.56
CA ARG A 93 -4.20 -22.04 14.75
C ARG A 93 -4.24 -22.84 13.46
N GLY A 94 -4.42 -22.17 12.32
CA GLY A 94 -4.38 -22.72 10.97
C GLY A 94 -2.98 -23.14 10.52
N LYS A 95 -1.94 -22.89 11.35
CA LYS A 95 -0.53 -23.19 11.11
C LYS A 95 0.06 -22.36 9.96
N SER A 96 -0.35 -21.10 9.83
CA SER A 96 0.38 -20.15 9.01
C SER A 96 1.85 -20.06 9.44
N SER A 97 2.76 -20.00 8.50
CA SER A 97 4.21 -19.90 8.76
C SER A 97 4.61 -18.47 9.19
N GLY A 98 3.76 -17.47 8.93
CA GLY A 98 3.93 -16.08 9.35
C GLY A 98 2.78 -15.21 8.87
N ILE A 99 2.64 -14.02 9.44
CA ILE A 99 1.57 -13.07 9.12
C ILE A 99 2.18 -11.74 8.68
N LEU A 100 1.77 -11.27 7.50
CA LEU A 100 1.97 -9.91 7.02
C LEU A 100 0.65 -9.16 7.19
N MET A 101 0.64 -8.00 7.87
CA MET A 101 -0.62 -7.31 8.13
C MET A 101 -0.49 -5.79 8.17
N ALA A 102 -1.60 -5.10 7.88
CA ALA A 102 -1.77 -3.68 8.11
C ALA A 102 -2.74 -3.47 9.28
N ALA A 103 -2.33 -2.72 10.30
CA ALA A 103 -3.15 -2.55 11.50
C ALA A 103 -4.37 -1.66 11.26
N VAL A 104 -5.56 -2.12 11.61
CA VAL A 104 -6.79 -1.30 11.56
C VAL A 104 -6.80 -0.23 12.65
N ASN A 105 -6.20 -0.53 13.81
CA ASN A 105 -5.99 0.35 14.94
C ASN A 105 -4.65 0.00 15.59
N SER A 106 -3.65 0.83 15.39
CA SER A 106 -2.26 0.56 15.77
C SER A 106 -2.10 0.29 17.26
N ARG A 107 -2.76 1.08 18.10
CA ARG A 107 -2.63 0.98 19.56
C ARG A 107 -3.32 -0.27 20.10
N GLU A 108 -4.57 -0.51 19.72
CA GLU A 108 -5.31 -1.67 20.23
C GLU A 108 -4.68 -2.99 19.77
N ILE A 109 -4.22 -3.05 18.51
CA ILE A 109 -3.49 -4.22 17.99
C ILE A 109 -2.19 -4.43 18.78
N GLN A 110 -1.41 -3.38 19.03
CA GLN A 110 -0.21 -3.46 19.84
C GLN A 110 -0.49 -4.04 21.23
N GLU A 111 -1.45 -3.45 21.95
CA GLU A 111 -1.80 -3.85 23.33
C GLU A 111 -2.17 -5.34 23.41
N VAL A 112 -2.87 -5.87 22.41
CA VAL A 112 -3.25 -7.28 22.40
C VAL A 112 -2.06 -8.17 22.02
N LEU A 113 -1.34 -7.85 20.93
CA LEU A 113 -0.26 -8.71 20.44
C LEU A 113 0.91 -8.81 21.42
N GLU A 114 1.24 -7.74 22.16
CA GLU A 114 2.28 -7.76 23.19
C GLU A 114 1.95 -8.69 24.37
N ASN A 115 0.67 -8.94 24.62
CA ASN A 115 0.20 -9.84 25.67
C ASN A 115 -0.14 -11.25 25.16
N MET A 116 -0.02 -11.51 23.85
CA MET A 116 -0.26 -12.81 23.27
C MET A 116 1.02 -13.67 23.22
N MET A 117 0.86 -14.99 23.39
CA MET A 117 1.92 -15.96 23.06
C MET A 117 1.94 -16.19 21.55
N ILE A 118 2.73 -15.40 20.83
CA ILE A 118 2.87 -15.49 19.38
C ILE A 118 4.01 -16.45 19.04
N SER A 119 3.71 -17.50 18.29
CA SER A 119 4.65 -18.55 17.91
C SER A 119 5.20 -18.43 16.50
N ILE A 120 4.69 -17.49 15.71
CA ILE A 120 5.06 -17.23 14.30
C ILE A 120 5.46 -15.78 14.11
N PRO A 121 6.30 -15.45 13.12
CA PRO A 121 6.65 -14.06 12.83
C PRO A 121 5.43 -13.25 12.38
N ILE A 122 5.34 -12.00 12.84
CA ILE A 122 4.39 -11.00 12.36
C ILE A 122 5.19 -9.78 11.89
N ILE A 123 4.93 -9.34 10.67
CA ILE A 123 5.48 -8.12 10.08
C ILE A 123 4.33 -7.22 9.64
N PHE A 124 4.44 -5.94 9.91
CA PHE A 124 3.46 -4.96 9.46
C PHE A 124 3.89 -4.31 8.13
N VAL A 125 2.90 -3.89 7.36
CA VAL A 125 3.08 -3.07 6.15
C VAL A 125 2.17 -1.86 6.23
N GLU A 126 2.61 -0.74 5.67
CA GLU A 126 1.89 0.54 5.61
C GLU A 126 1.64 1.11 7.00
N THR A 127 0.84 0.47 7.83
CA THR A 127 0.53 0.91 9.21
C THR A 127 0.89 -0.17 10.22
N GLY A 128 1.66 0.19 11.23
CA GLY A 128 2.22 -0.72 12.23
C GLY A 128 1.38 -0.80 13.50
N ALA A 129 1.92 -1.50 14.49
CA ALA A 129 1.37 -1.62 15.84
C ALA A 129 2.46 -1.29 16.85
N GLY A 130 2.79 -0.01 16.98
CA GLY A 130 3.82 0.50 17.88
C GLY A 130 5.24 0.05 17.55
N ASP A 131 6.16 0.26 18.48
CA ASP A 131 7.59 0.01 18.28
C ASP A 131 8.01 -1.45 18.56
N SER A 132 7.11 -2.32 18.99
CA SER A 132 7.46 -3.70 19.36
C SER A 132 7.57 -4.62 18.14
N PHE A 133 6.90 -4.29 17.05
CA PHE A 133 6.82 -5.10 15.84
C PHE A 133 7.53 -4.42 14.66
N PRO A 134 8.14 -5.22 13.75
CA PRO A 134 8.71 -4.66 12.53
C PRO A 134 7.60 -4.13 11.60
N VAL A 135 7.85 -2.99 10.97
CA VAL A 135 6.97 -2.42 9.96
C VAL A 135 7.77 -2.03 8.72
N ILE A 136 7.21 -2.31 7.55
CA ILE A 136 7.75 -1.91 6.25
C ILE A 136 6.83 -0.83 5.69
N ARG A 137 7.33 0.40 5.64
CA ARG A 137 6.59 1.58 5.20
C ARG A 137 7.54 2.69 4.75
N SER A 138 7.00 3.77 4.21
CA SER A 138 7.72 5.01 3.95
C SER A 138 7.93 5.82 5.24
N ASP A 139 8.60 6.94 5.12
CA ASP A 139 8.64 7.95 6.17
C ASP A 139 7.33 8.76 6.16
N ASP A 140 6.34 8.28 6.90
CA ASP A 140 5.00 8.89 6.97
C ASP A 140 5.04 10.32 7.51
N TYR A 141 5.93 10.61 8.47
CA TYR A 141 6.10 11.97 8.95
C TYR A 141 6.62 12.91 7.84
N ALA A 142 7.59 12.45 7.06
CA ALA A 142 8.12 13.21 5.94
C ALA A 142 7.08 13.37 4.81
N MET A 143 6.21 12.39 4.59
CA MET A 143 5.09 12.52 3.65
C MET A 143 4.14 13.64 4.08
N GLY A 144 3.74 13.67 5.34
CA GLY A 144 2.92 14.76 5.91
C GLY A 144 3.61 16.11 5.82
N LYS A 145 4.90 16.16 6.12
CA LYS A 145 5.73 17.37 5.97
C LYS A 145 5.71 17.88 4.52
N ALA A 146 5.86 17.00 3.53
CA ALA A 146 5.84 17.36 2.11
C ALA A 146 4.50 17.98 1.69
N LEU A 147 3.37 17.51 2.22
CA LEU A 147 2.05 18.13 2.03
C LEU A 147 2.03 19.55 2.60
N GLY A 148 2.54 19.74 3.81
CA GLY A 148 2.61 21.04 4.46
C GLY A 148 3.46 22.06 3.69
N GLU A 149 4.64 21.64 3.24
CA GLU A 149 5.56 22.47 2.45
C GLU A 149 4.91 22.91 1.12
N ALA A 150 4.19 22.00 0.45
CA ALA A 150 3.51 22.33 -0.79
C ALA A 150 2.37 23.34 -0.59
N VAL A 151 1.58 23.18 0.47
CA VAL A 151 0.53 24.14 0.83
C VAL A 151 1.13 25.52 1.13
N LEU A 152 2.20 25.59 1.93
CA LEU A 152 2.86 26.86 2.26
C LEU A 152 3.43 27.54 1.02
N GLN A 153 4.07 26.77 0.15
CA GLN A 153 4.60 27.29 -1.12
C GLN A 153 3.51 27.91 -1.99
N ASP A 154 2.35 27.28 -2.07
CA ASP A 154 1.22 27.79 -2.83
C ASP A 154 0.62 29.05 -2.18
N MET A 155 0.52 29.09 -0.87
CA MET A 155 0.07 30.28 -0.13
C MET A 155 0.98 31.49 -0.39
N GLU A 156 2.28 31.31 -0.45
CA GLU A 156 3.24 32.36 -0.78
C GLU A 156 3.05 32.87 -2.19
N GLN A 157 2.80 32.00 -3.15
CA GLN A 157 2.62 32.36 -4.56
C GLN A 157 1.28 33.10 -4.82
N THR A 158 0.22 32.70 -4.12
CA THR A 158 -1.13 33.21 -4.39
C THR A 158 -1.56 34.37 -3.50
N GLY A 159 -0.91 34.52 -2.34
CA GLY A 159 -1.32 35.51 -1.32
C GLY A 159 -2.68 35.23 -0.67
N ASN A 160 -3.21 34.02 -0.84
CA ASN A 160 -4.53 33.60 -0.38
C ASN A 160 -4.63 33.45 1.15
N PRO A 161 -5.86 33.48 1.71
CA PRO A 161 -6.09 33.27 3.15
C PRO A 161 -5.51 31.93 3.64
N ARG A 162 -4.97 31.99 4.84
CA ARG A 162 -4.17 30.92 5.44
C ARG A 162 -5.01 29.99 6.31
N LYS A 163 -6.09 29.49 5.74
CA LYS A 163 -6.93 28.49 6.40
C LYS A 163 -6.75 27.15 5.68
N VAL A 164 -6.20 26.17 6.39
CA VAL A 164 -6.06 24.79 5.93
C VAL A 164 -7.09 23.93 6.65
N THR A 165 -7.85 23.20 5.88
CA THR A 165 -8.73 22.15 6.42
C THR A 165 -8.10 20.81 6.16
N ILE A 166 -7.93 20.00 7.21
CA ILE A 166 -7.37 18.66 7.14
C ILE A 166 -8.50 17.67 7.31
N ILE A 167 -8.58 16.69 6.42
CA ILE A 167 -9.56 15.59 6.49
C ILE A 167 -8.83 14.27 6.56
N THR A 168 -9.29 13.41 7.45
CA THR A 168 -8.80 12.04 7.61
C THR A 168 -9.92 11.16 8.15
N GLU A 169 -9.91 9.92 7.73
CA GLU A 169 -10.91 8.93 8.16
C GLU A 169 -10.51 8.24 9.46
N ASN A 170 -9.25 7.87 9.61
CA ASN A 170 -8.83 7.04 10.74
C ASN A 170 -7.47 7.45 11.33
N MET A 171 -7.51 8.34 12.31
CA MET A 171 -6.35 8.74 13.11
C MET A 171 -5.81 7.64 14.06
N GLN A 172 -6.49 6.50 14.17
CA GLN A 172 -6.03 5.37 14.98
C GLN A 172 -4.96 4.53 14.27
N ARG A 173 -4.78 4.75 12.96
CA ARG A 173 -3.65 4.20 12.20
C ARG A 173 -2.43 5.08 12.39
N ASP A 174 -1.30 4.48 12.75
CA ASP A 174 -0.08 5.24 13.03
C ASP A 174 0.49 5.94 11.79
N SER A 175 0.35 5.37 10.59
CA SER A 175 0.71 6.03 9.33
C SER A 175 -0.03 7.35 9.15
N VAL A 176 -1.36 7.35 9.30
CA VAL A 176 -2.21 8.55 9.19
C VAL A 176 -1.88 9.57 10.28
N SER A 177 -1.67 9.09 11.52
CA SER A 177 -1.28 9.94 12.65
C SER A 177 0.07 10.63 12.43
N LEU A 178 1.03 9.93 11.82
CA LEU A 178 2.34 10.48 11.46
C LEU A 178 2.25 11.46 10.30
N HIS A 179 1.44 11.20 9.27
CA HIS A 179 1.13 12.17 8.22
C HIS A 179 0.56 13.46 8.82
N TYR A 180 -0.44 13.33 9.71
CA TYR A 180 -1.03 14.47 10.40
C TYR A 180 0.01 15.27 11.19
N LYS A 181 0.87 14.57 11.93
CA LYS A 181 1.91 15.20 12.74
C LYS A 181 2.90 15.98 11.88
N GLY A 182 3.42 15.37 10.80
CA GLY A 182 4.36 16.02 9.88
C GLY A 182 3.76 17.25 9.22
N LEU A 183 2.53 17.16 8.74
CA LEU A 183 1.77 18.27 8.17
C LEU A 183 1.58 19.40 9.19
N LYS A 184 1.08 19.06 10.38
CA LYS A 184 0.78 20.03 11.43
C LYS A 184 2.03 20.77 11.89
N ASP A 185 3.10 20.04 12.22
CA ASP A 185 4.37 20.61 12.65
C ASP A 185 4.92 21.59 11.61
N THR A 186 4.78 21.28 10.31
CA THR A 186 5.21 22.15 9.21
C THR A 186 4.39 23.42 9.11
N LEU A 187 3.07 23.32 9.22
CA LEU A 187 2.18 24.48 9.16
C LEU A 187 2.31 25.38 10.38
N GLU A 188 2.52 24.82 11.58
CA GLU A 188 2.70 25.57 12.83
C GLU A 188 4.05 26.29 12.92
N GLN A 189 5.10 25.74 12.29
CA GLN A 189 6.43 26.35 12.21
C GLN A 189 6.51 27.48 11.19
N ALA A 190 5.50 27.65 10.33
CA ALA A 190 5.48 28.74 9.37
C ALA A 190 5.46 30.10 10.07
N GLU A 191 6.25 31.06 9.59
CA GLU A 191 6.33 32.43 10.14
C GLU A 191 4.99 33.15 10.18
N GLN A 192 4.02 32.66 9.44
CA GLN A 192 2.69 33.23 9.34
C GLN A 192 1.67 32.27 9.92
N SER A 193 0.82 32.77 10.83
CA SER A 193 -0.24 31.97 11.44
C SER A 193 -1.16 31.33 10.40
N VAL A 194 -1.18 30.01 10.38
CA VAL A 194 -2.10 29.21 9.57
C VAL A 194 -3.23 28.73 10.47
N LEU A 195 -4.46 28.95 10.06
CA LEU A 195 -5.63 28.41 10.77
C LEU A 195 -5.83 26.97 10.31
N ILE A 196 -5.69 26.03 11.23
CA ILE A 196 -5.86 24.61 10.98
C ILE A 196 -7.21 24.16 11.54
N SER A 197 -8.00 23.47 10.73
CA SER A 197 -9.20 22.75 11.17
C SER A 197 -9.11 21.31 10.73
N SER A 198 -9.49 20.37 11.61
CA SER A 198 -9.53 18.95 11.29
C SER A 198 -10.98 18.46 11.30
N LEU A 199 -11.32 17.65 10.31
CA LEU A 199 -12.65 17.06 10.13
C LEU A 199 -12.48 15.54 9.96
N GLY A 200 -13.52 14.78 10.33
CA GLY A 200 -13.61 13.36 9.99
C GLY A 200 -13.91 13.15 8.50
N GLY A 201 -13.83 11.90 8.06
CA GLY A 201 -14.06 11.53 6.65
C GLY A 201 -15.46 11.85 6.11
N ASP A 202 -16.45 12.14 6.97
CA ASP A 202 -17.79 12.51 6.53
C ASP A 202 -17.94 14.03 6.32
N PHE A 203 -17.90 14.45 5.05
CA PHE A 203 -18.04 15.83 4.62
C PHE A 203 -18.80 15.92 3.29
N SER A 204 -19.28 17.10 2.95
CA SER A 204 -20.07 17.34 1.73
C SER A 204 -19.46 18.43 0.85
N ALA A 205 -19.93 18.53 -0.38
CA ALA A 205 -19.47 19.51 -1.37
C ALA A 205 -19.60 20.99 -0.88
N SER A 206 -20.50 21.29 0.04
CA SER A 206 -20.65 22.65 0.61
C SER A 206 -19.42 23.10 1.43
N LEU A 207 -18.56 22.18 1.83
CA LEU A 207 -17.30 22.52 2.49
C LEU A 207 -16.42 23.42 1.62
N PHE A 208 -16.37 23.16 0.32
CA PHE A 208 -15.51 23.88 -0.62
C PHE A 208 -15.87 25.36 -0.78
N ASP A 209 -17.08 25.79 -0.39
CA ASP A 209 -17.47 27.19 -0.41
C ASP A 209 -16.80 28.00 0.71
N GLN A 210 -16.26 27.33 1.72
CA GLN A 210 -15.75 27.91 2.96
C GLN A 210 -14.23 27.80 3.13
N ILE A 211 -13.56 26.98 2.29
CA ILE A 211 -12.15 26.66 2.44
C ILE A 211 -11.35 26.97 1.18
N SER A 212 -10.08 27.35 1.34
CA SER A 212 -9.16 27.59 0.22
C SER A 212 -8.16 26.45 0.03
N TYR A 213 -7.82 25.73 1.10
CA TYR A 213 -6.88 24.63 1.10
C TYR A 213 -7.48 23.44 1.83
N LEU A 214 -7.50 22.30 1.16
CA LEU A 214 -7.89 21.02 1.70
C LEU A 214 -6.70 20.08 1.65
N VAL A 215 -6.40 19.43 2.76
CA VAL A 215 -5.39 18.35 2.82
C VAL A 215 -6.05 17.07 3.31
N THR A 216 -5.90 16.02 2.55
CA THR A 216 -6.42 14.67 2.88
C THR A 216 -5.26 13.73 3.18
N LEU A 217 -5.38 12.90 4.22
CA LEU A 217 -4.27 12.13 4.78
C LEU A 217 -4.34 10.62 4.50
N ASP A 218 -5.39 10.19 3.82
CA ASP A 218 -5.60 8.80 3.39
C ASP A 218 -6.24 8.76 1.99
N LYS A 219 -6.12 7.63 1.32
CA LYS A 219 -6.57 7.47 -0.09
C LYS A 219 -8.07 7.69 -0.23
N SER A 220 -8.86 7.09 0.66
CA SER A 220 -10.33 7.15 0.61
C SER A 220 -10.84 8.58 0.73
N THR A 221 -10.30 9.37 1.66
CA THR A 221 -10.67 10.79 1.80
C THR A 221 -10.17 11.64 0.63
N THR A 222 -9.03 11.29 0.02
CA THR A 222 -8.52 11.96 -1.19
C THR A 222 -9.46 11.73 -2.37
N GLU A 223 -9.87 10.51 -2.63
CA GLU A 223 -10.82 10.15 -3.68
C GLU A 223 -12.17 10.84 -3.49
N ARG A 224 -12.70 10.78 -2.27
CA ARG A 224 -13.95 11.45 -1.93
C ARG A 224 -13.86 12.96 -2.12
N ALA A 225 -12.78 13.58 -1.69
CA ALA A 225 -12.56 15.00 -1.87
C ALA A 225 -12.54 15.39 -3.36
N ALA A 226 -11.84 14.64 -4.19
CA ALA A 226 -11.79 14.86 -5.63
C ALA A 226 -13.16 14.70 -6.30
N ALA A 227 -13.92 13.64 -5.94
CA ALA A 227 -15.25 13.41 -6.48
C ALA A 227 -16.22 14.55 -6.12
N LEU A 228 -16.28 14.96 -4.85
CA LEU A 228 -17.12 16.04 -4.37
C LEU A 228 -16.69 17.40 -4.94
N TRP A 229 -15.38 17.63 -5.12
CA TRP A 229 -14.90 18.85 -5.78
C TRP A 229 -15.39 18.93 -7.23
N LYS A 230 -15.25 17.86 -7.99
CA LYS A 230 -15.73 17.76 -9.37
C LYS A 230 -17.25 17.98 -9.47
N GLU A 231 -18.02 17.39 -8.57
CA GLU A 231 -19.47 17.61 -8.49
C GLU A 231 -19.79 19.08 -8.20
N SER A 232 -19.12 19.67 -7.21
CA SER A 232 -19.32 21.06 -6.84
C SER A 232 -18.93 22.04 -7.94
N SER A 233 -17.91 21.73 -8.73
CA SER A 233 -17.44 22.58 -9.83
C SER A 233 -18.47 22.73 -10.96
N GLN A 234 -19.32 21.71 -11.16
CA GLN A 234 -20.40 21.76 -12.15
C GLN A 234 -21.55 22.71 -11.76
N THR A 235 -21.71 22.98 -10.47
CA THR A 235 -22.77 23.85 -9.94
C THR A 235 -22.28 25.26 -9.62
N ARG A 236 -20.97 25.47 -9.51
CA ARG A 236 -20.33 26.75 -9.26
C ARG A 236 -20.29 27.58 -10.54
N GLY A 237 -20.71 28.83 -10.46
CA GLY A 237 -20.46 29.78 -11.52
C GLY A 237 -18.98 30.18 -11.59
N GLU A 238 -18.60 30.93 -12.64
CA GLU A 238 -17.21 31.41 -12.89
C GLU A 238 -16.58 32.19 -11.72
N ASN A 239 -17.35 32.67 -10.77
CA ASN A 239 -16.93 33.40 -9.58
C ASN A 239 -16.90 32.54 -8.30
N GLY A 240 -16.96 31.22 -8.41
CA GLY A 240 -16.93 30.30 -7.27
C GLY A 240 -15.59 30.35 -6.52
N ASN A 241 -15.61 29.96 -5.24
CA ASN A 241 -14.40 29.81 -4.44
C ASN A 241 -13.45 28.80 -5.06
N ILE A 242 -12.16 29.09 -5.09
CA ILE A 242 -11.12 28.18 -5.56
C ILE A 242 -10.57 27.44 -4.34
N CYS A 243 -10.80 26.14 -4.28
CA CYS A 243 -10.18 25.26 -3.29
C CYS A 243 -9.06 24.46 -3.95
N ARG A 244 -7.90 24.39 -3.31
CA ARG A 244 -6.77 23.57 -3.73
C ARG A 244 -6.67 22.34 -2.85
N ILE A 245 -6.63 21.19 -3.47
CA ILE A 245 -6.63 19.88 -2.80
C ILE A 245 -5.23 19.28 -2.87
N TYR A 246 -4.71 18.89 -1.72
CA TYR A 246 -3.46 18.17 -1.55
C TYR A 246 -3.77 16.86 -0.83
N GLY A 247 -3.26 15.73 -1.30
CA GLY A 247 -3.66 14.47 -0.71
C GLY A 247 -2.62 13.37 -0.81
N THR A 248 -2.96 12.23 -0.24
CA THR A 248 -2.20 10.99 -0.36
C THR A 248 -2.94 10.03 -1.28
N GLY A 249 -2.21 9.26 -2.07
CA GLY A 249 -2.76 8.18 -2.89
C GLY A 249 -2.12 8.05 -4.26
N ASN A 250 -2.32 6.88 -4.82
CA ASN A 250 -1.82 6.46 -6.14
C ASN A 250 -2.85 5.64 -6.90
N THR A 251 -4.12 5.69 -6.49
CA THR A 251 -5.20 4.97 -7.17
C THR A 251 -5.51 5.60 -8.52
N ALA A 252 -6.11 4.84 -9.43
CA ALA A 252 -6.52 5.36 -10.73
C ALA A 252 -7.43 6.60 -10.61
N GLN A 253 -8.27 6.67 -9.55
CA GLN A 253 -9.15 7.81 -9.29
C GLN A 253 -8.36 9.05 -8.87
N THR A 254 -7.42 8.93 -7.94
CA THR A 254 -6.61 10.07 -7.46
C THR A 254 -5.67 10.57 -8.55
N VAL A 255 -5.06 9.67 -9.33
CA VAL A 255 -4.19 10.01 -10.47
C VAL A 255 -4.99 10.72 -11.57
N ASN A 256 -6.18 10.23 -11.90
CA ASN A 256 -7.05 10.90 -12.87
C ASN A 256 -7.51 12.30 -12.39
N ALA A 257 -7.80 12.45 -11.10
CA ALA A 257 -8.15 13.75 -10.52
C ALA A 257 -6.95 14.73 -10.55
N LEU A 258 -5.73 14.24 -10.33
CA LEU A 258 -4.51 15.05 -10.51
C LEU A 258 -4.31 15.46 -11.97
N ASP A 259 -4.52 14.53 -12.91
CA ASP A 259 -4.40 14.81 -14.34
C ASP A 259 -5.43 15.83 -14.83
N ASN A 260 -6.62 15.85 -14.26
CA ASN A 260 -7.66 16.83 -14.52
C ASN A 260 -7.52 18.14 -13.71
N GLU A 261 -6.47 18.27 -12.89
CA GLU A 261 -6.23 19.42 -12.00
C GLU A 261 -7.31 19.60 -10.92
N ASP A 262 -8.12 18.58 -10.66
CA ASP A 262 -9.04 18.54 -9.52
C ASP A 262 -8.25 18.42 -8.19
N ILE A 263 -7.08 17.80 -8.22
CA ILE A 263 -6.08 17.74 -7.15
C ILE A 263 -4.84 18.51 -7.58
N SER A 264 -4.25 19.29 -6.67
CA SER A 264 -3.05 20.10 -6.92
C SER A 264 -1.76 19.29 -6.81
N MET A 265 -1.70 18.38 -5.84
CA MET A 265 -0.54 17.51 -5.61
C MET A 265 -0.97 16.25 -4.85
N LEU A 266 -0.33 15.14 -5.18
CA LEU A 266 -0.38 13.90 -4.42
C LEU A 266 0.98 13.58 -3.82
N VAL A 267 0.96 12.97 -2.63
CA VAL A 267 2.08 12.24 -2.04
C VAL A 267 1.73 10.76 -2.08
N TYR A 268 2.63 9.93 -2.57
CA TYR A 268 2.42 8.49 -2.67
C TYR A 268 3.70 7.71 -2.39
N GLN A 269 3.57 6.44 -2.06
CA GLN A 269 4.67 5.55 -1.75
C GLN A 269 4.73 4.37 -2.74
N ASN A 270 5.90 3.74 -2.84
CA ASN A 270 6.07 2.56 -3.69
C ASN A 270 5.47 1.31 -3.01
N GLU A 271 4.18 1.11 -3.17
CA GLU A 271 3.42 0.02 -2.54
C GLU A 271 3.79 -1.36 -3.09
N PHE A 272 4.11 -1.46 -4.39
CA PHE A 272 4.61 -2.71 -4.95
C PHE A 272 5.86 -3.19 -4.20
N ASN A 273 6.83 -2.30 -4.04
CA ASN A 273 8.07 -2.63 -3.33
C ASN A 273 7.80 -2.91 -1.84
N MET A 274 6.83 -2.24 -1.23
CA MET A 274 6.40 -2.49 0.14
C MET A 274 5.85 -3.92 0.31
N GLY A 275 4.96 -4.34 -0.57
CA GLY A 275 4.39 -5.69 -0.57
C GLY A 275 5.44 -6.76 -0.83
N TYR A 276 6.28 -6.54 -1.86
CA TYR A 276 7.38 -7.46 -2.20
C TYR A 276 8.37 -7.65 -1.05
N GLN A 277 8.86 -6.56 -0.46
CA GLN A 277 9.78 -6.62 0.68
C GLN A 277 9.10 -7.18 1.93
N GLY A 278 7.81 -6.87 2.12
CA GLY A 278 7.01 -7.37 3.24
C GLY A 278 6.99 -8.89 3.29
N LEU A 279 6.57 -9.52 2.21
CA LEU A 279 6.54 -10.98 2.14
C LEU A 279 7.95 -11.58 2.17
N THR A 280 8.90 -10.98 1.45
CA THR A 280 10.30 -11.46 1.44
C THR A 280 10.90 -11.47 2.86
N CYS A 281 10.75 -10.37 3.61
CA CYS A 281 11.26 -10.29 4.98
C CYS A 281 10.57 -11.29 5.91
N LEU A 282 9.28 -11.54 5.71
CA LEU A 282 8.51 -12.50 6.48
C LEU A 282 8.99 -13.95 6.22
N VAL A 283 9.11 -14.33 4.96
CA VAL A 283 9.57 -15.68 4.54
C VAL A 283 11.01 -15.92 5.02
N GLU A 284 11.89 -14.94 4.87
CA GLU A 284 13.28 -15.02 5.34
C GLU A 284 13.43 -14.85 6.85
N ASN A 285 12.33 -14.66 7.58
CA ASN A 285 12.28 -14.46 9.03
C ASN A 285 13.27 -13.38 9.51
N LYS A 286 13.28 -12.23 8.82
CA LYS A 286 14.16 -11.11 9.17
C LYS A 286 13.75 -10.51 10.51
N LYS A 287 14.76 -10.15 11.32
CA LYS A 287 14.54 -9.47 12.60
C LYS A 287 14.24 -8.00 12.39
N LYS A 288 13.54 -7.39 13.36
CA LYS A 288 13.13 -5.99 13.34
C LYS A 288 14.30 -5.05 13.02
N GLU A 289 15.43 -5.19 13.70
CA GLU A 289 16.61 -4.33 13.52
C GLU A 289 17.21 -4.45 12.10
N TRP A 290 17.09 -5.63 11.49
CA TRP A 290 17.51 -5.82 10.12
C TRP A 290 16.54 -5.12 9.15
N ILE A 291 15.24 -5.26 9.37
CA ILE A 291 14.18 -4.65 8.55
C ILE A 291 14.33 -3.13 8.59
N GLU A 292 14.37 -2.52 9.77
CA GLU A 292 14.52 -1.06 9.94
C GLU A 292 15.76 -0.49 9.27
N LYS A 293 16.85 -1.26 9.23
CA LYS A 293 18.11 -0.82 8.61
C LYS A 293 18.14 -1.01 7.10
N ASN A 294 17.50 -2.04 6.56
CA ASN A 294 17.72 -2.51 5.19
C ASN A 294 16.49 -2.37 4.29
N THR A 295 15.30 -2.10 4.85
CA THR A 295 14.12 -1.80 4.05
C THR A 295 13.87 -0.29 4.05
N SER A 296 13.72 0.28 2.88
CA SER A 296 13.40 1.68 2.70
C SER A 296 12.40 1.81 1.56
N ILE A 297 11.18 2.13 1.92
CA ILE A 297 10.14 2.44 0.94
C ILE A 297 10.21 3.93 0.64
N ARG A 298 10.42 4.28 -0.61
CA ARG A 298 10.45 5.68 -1.03
C ARG A 298 9.05 6.21 -1.22
N TYR A 299 8.81 7.42 -0.73
CA TYR A 299 7.66 8.22 -1.13
C TYR A 299 8.04 9.25 -2.20
N ARG A 300 7.05 9.76 -2.90
CA ARG A 300 7.20 10.80 -3.93
C ARG A 300 6.07 11.80 -3.82
N THR A 301 6.35 13.00 -4.31
CA THR A 301 5.35 14.01 -4.58
C THR A 301 5.14 14.12 -6.08
N VAL A 302 3.90 14.25 -6.51
CA VAL A 302 3.54 14.39 -7.91
C VAL A 302 2.50 15.50 -8.10
N THR A 303 2.74 16.33 -9.11
CA THR A 303 1.81 17.36 -9.59
C THR A 303 1.46 17.05 -11.04
N LYS A 304 0.46 17.72 -11.60
CA LYS A 304 0.16 17.61 -13.04
C LYS A 304 1.39 17.77 -13.93
N LYS A 305 2.32 18.66 -13.58
CA LYS A 305 3.53 18.92 -14.37
C LYS A 305 4.51 17.76 -14.39
N SER A 306 4.62 17.05 -13.27
CA SER A 306 5.55 15.93 -13.12
C SER A 306 4.92 14.56 -13.31
N LEU A 307 3.61 14.49 -13.58
CA LEU A 307 2.85 13.23 -13.66
C LEU A 307 3.43 12.26 -14.70
N TYR A 308 3.85 12.77 -15.84
CA TYR A 308 4.37 11.98 -16.96
C TYR A 308 5.90 11.93 -17.03
N GLU A 309 6.60 12.26 -15.92
CA GLU A 309 8.03 11.98 -15.82
C GLU A 309 8.25 10.47 -15.63
N ASP A 310 9.30 9.93 -16.26
CA ASP A 310 9.59 8.49 -16.37
C ASP A 310 9.38 7.69 -15.08
N GLU A 311 9.77 8.26 -13.94
CA GLU A 311 9.66 7.57 -12.66
C GLU A 311 8.22 7.57 -12.11
N ASN A 312 7.49 8.66 -12.24
CA ASN A 312 6.08 8.74 -11.82
C ASN A 312 5.20 7.91 -12.76
N GLU A 313 5.45 8.01 -14.07
CA GLU A 313 4.73 7.24 -15.08
C GLU A 313 4.81 5.74 -14.77
N ARG A 314 6.02 5.25 -14.49
CA ARG A 314 6.25 3.83 -14.19
C ARG A 314 5.55 3.34 -12.93
N LEU A 315 5.43 4.19 -11.90
CA LEU A 315 4.86 3.80 -10.61
C LEU A 315 3.35 4.01 -10.53
N LEU A 316 2.81 4.96 -11.29
CA LEU A 316 1.39 5.33 -11.22
C LEU A 316 0.55 4.72 -12.34
N PHE A 317 1.18 4.21 -13.41
CA PHE A 317 0.49 3.63 -14.57
C PHE A 317 0.96 2.20 -14.87
N SER A 318 1.56 1.51 -13.91
CA SER A 318 2.05 0.13 -14.09
C SER A 318 0.93 -0.89 -14.34
N ASP A 319 -0.31 -0.50 -14.15
CA ASP A 319 -1.49 -1.35 -14.29
C ASP A 319 -2.28 -1.13 -15.60
N ILE A 320 -1.70 -0.39 -16.56
CA ILE A 320 -2.33 -0.12 -17.85
C ILE A 320 -1.66 -0.93 -18.98
#